data_761c089f11f12ad3ae9d3bb23b863051
#
_entry.id   761c089f11f12ad3ae9d3bb23b863051
#
_cell.length_a   1.000
_cell.length_b   1.000
_cell.length_c   1.000
_cell.angle_alpha   90.00
_cell.angle_beta   90.00
_cell.angle_gamma   90.00
#
_symmetry.space_group_name_H-M   'P 1'
#
loop_
_entity.id
_entity.type
_entity.pdbx_description
1 polymer ?
#
loop_
_entity_poly.entity_id
_entity_poly.type
_entity_poly.pdbx_seq_one_letter_code
_entity_poly.pdbx_strand_id
1 'polypeptide(L)'
;MSVDRSDPATPVLSVGGELAYATSRPVRVEVDRLLVERPAVVVFDFSGLTFIDSTGLSVIVHAWREGQRVGTLVRLRAVPRFLTTILDMTGVTGLLARQVPPQSAPAPQHRAASA
;
A
#
# COMPACT_ATOMS: atom_id res chain seq x y z
N MET A 1 12.03 -9.70 -3.50
CA MET A 1 11.45 -8.79 -2.50
C MET A 1 12.52 -8.33 -1.53
N SER A 2 12.55 -7.05 -1.24
CA SER A 2 13.47 -6.50 -0.26
C SER A 2 12.79 -5.38 0.51
N VAL A 3 13.29 -5.10 1.72
CA VAL A 3 12.74 -4.05 2.58
C VAL A 3 13.83 -3.06 2.92
N ASP A 4 13.57 -1.78 2.68
CA ASP A 4 14.46 -0.69 3.06
C ASP A 4 13.85 0.02 4.27
N ARG A 5 14.54 -0.06 5.41
CA ARG A 5 14.11 0.56 6.66
C ARG A 5 14.99 1.72 7.05
N SER A 6 15.64 2.36 6.08
CA SER A 6 16.51 3.52 6.34
C SER A 6 15.73 4.62 7.08
N ASP A 7 14.47 4.81 6.71
CA ASP A 7 13.54 5.67 7.44
C ASP A 7 12.49 4.78 8.10
N PRO A 8 12.54 4.58 9.42
CA PRO A 8 11.59 3.70 10.09
C PRO A 8 10.13 4.13 9.95
N ALA A 9 9.89 5.43 9.75
CA ALA A 9 8.52 5.92 9.57
C ALA A 9 7.98 5.65 8.18
N THR A 10 8.85 5.31 7.22
CA THR A 10 8.47 5.13 5.81
C THR A 10 9.24 3.96 5.19
N PRO A 11 9.02 2.74 5.67
CA PRO A 11 9.70 1.58 5.07
C PRO A 11 9.26 1.38 3.62
N VAL A 12 10.21 0.95 2.79
CA VAL A 12 9.96 0.70 1.37
C VAL A 12 10.07 -0.80 1.11
N LEU A 13 9.01 -1.38 0.58
CA LEU A 13 8.95 -2.78 0.22
C LEU A 13 9.03 -2.89 -1.30
N SER A 14 10.17 -3.37 -1.79
CA SER A 14 10.40 -3.53 -3.23
C SER A 14 9.98 -4.93 -3.66
N VAL A 15 9.08 -5.00 -4.63
CA VAL A 15 8.54 -6.25 -5.14
C VAL A 15 8.85 -6.33 -6.63
N GLY A 16 9.75 -7.26 -7.00
CA GLY A 16 10.11 -7.49 -8.38
C GLY A 16 9.59 -8.82 -8.88
N GLY A 17 9.66 -9.02 -10.20
CA GLY A 17 9.19 -10.23 -10.83
C GLY A 17 7.68 -10.34 -10.79
N GLU A 18 7.16 -11.47 -10.34
CA GLU A 18 5.72 -11.73 -10.29
C GLU A 18 5.18 -11.51 -8.88
N LEU A 19 4.03 -10.87 -8.81
CA LEU A 19 3.23 -10.81 -7.58
C LEU A 19 1.92 -11.55 -7.89
N ALA A 20 1.91 -12.85 -7.61
CA ALA A 20 0.87 -13.75 -8.06
C ALA A 20 0.60 -14.81 -7.00
N TYR A 21 -0.29 -15.74 -7.32
CA TYR A 21 -0.70 -16.77 -6.36
C TYR A 21 0.50 -17.46 -5.70
N ALA A 22 1.49 -17.85 -6.47
CA ALA A 22 2.64 -18.61 -5.94
C ALA A 22 3.65 -17.74 -5.20
N THR A 23 3.63 -16.43 -5.38
CA THR A 23 4.66 -15.52 -4.85
C THR A 23 4.12 -14.48 -3.87
N SER A 24 2.81 -14.42 -3.68
CA SER A 24 2.18 -13.35 -2.90
C SER A 24 2.35 -13.52 -1.39
N ARG A 25 2.45 -14.76 -0.91
CA ARG A 25 2.45 -15.00 0.54
C ARG A 25 3.61 -14.32 1.28
N PRO A 26 4.86 -14.41 0.81
CA PRO A 26 5.95 -13.71 1.50
C PRO A 26 5.74 -12.21 1.56
N VAL A 27 5.17 -11.63 0.49
CA VAL A 27 4.90 -10.19 0.46
C VAL A 27 3.83 -9.84 1.49
N ARG A 28 2.76 -10.63 1.55
CA ARG A 28 1.69 -10.40 2.51
C ARG A 28 2.18 -10.51 3.94
N VAL A 29 3.02 -11.50 4.22
CA VAL A 29 3.60 -11.68 5.55
C VAL A 29 4.46 -10.47 5.93
N GLU A 30 5.24 -9.97 4.96
CA GLU A 30 6.09 -8.80 5.23
C GLU A 30 5.26 -7.55 5.46
N VAL A 31 4.18 -7.37 4.71
CA VAL A 31 3.25 -6.26 4.93
C VAL A 31 2.72 -6.28 6.37
N ASP A 32 2.26 -7.46 6.82
CA ASP A 32 1.71 -7.58 8.16
C ASP A 32 2.77 -7.28 9.21
N ARG A 33 4.00 -7.73 8.98
CA ARG A 33 5.12 -7.47 9.90
C ARG A 33 5.43 -5.98 9.99
N LEU A 34 5.44 -5.29 8.86
CA LEU A 34 5.70 -3.85 8.83
C LEU A 34 4.60 -3.08 9.55
N LEU A 35 3.35 -3.49 9.38
CA LEU A 35 2.21 -2.79 9.96
C LEU A 35 2.12 -2.95 11.47
N VAL A 36 2.73 -3.98 12.05
CA VAL A 36 2.79 -4.14 13.50
C VAL A 36 3.45 -2.93 14.16
N GLU A 37 4.44 -2.33 13.51
CA GLU A 37 5.15 -1.18 14.03
C GLU A 37 4.44 0.15 13.76
N ARG A 38 3.32 0.09 13.04
CA ARG A 38 2.49 1.25 12.72
C ARG A 38 3.29 2.41 12.14
N PRO A 39 4.05 2.20 11.05
CA PRO A 39 4.78 3.30 10.43
C PRO A 39 3.80 4.33 9.87
N ALA A 40 4.28 5.55 9.63
CA ALA A 40 3.42 6.57 9.02
C ALA A 40 2.98 6.15 7.61
N VAL A 41 3.92 5.61 6.84
CA VAL A 41 3.67 5.22 5.45
C VAL A 41 4.40 3.92 5.16
N VAL A 42 3.76 3.00 4.45
CA VAL A 42 4.44 1.86 3.82
C VAL A 42 4.44 2.12 2.31
N VAL A 43 5.61 2.09 1.71
CA VAL A 43 5.78 2.31 0.27
C VAL A 43 6.04 1.00 -0.42
N PHE A 44 5.22 0.65 -1.41
CA PHE A 44 5.54 -0.43 -2.34
C PHE A 44 6.30 0.15 -3.52
N ASP A 45 7.46 -0.41 -3.81
CA ASP A 45 8.21 -0.06 -5.01
C ASP A 45 8.05 -1.20 -6.01
N PHE A 46 7.40 -0.91 -7.13
CA PHE A 46 7.09 -1.88 -8.17
C PHE A 46 7.96 -1.72 -9.40
N SER A 47 9.12 -1.07 -9.28
CA SER A 47 9.98 -0.82 -10.45
C SER A 47 10.39 -2.10 -11.17
N GLY A 48 10.54 -3.21 -10.44
CA GLY A 48 10.92 -4.48 -11.03
C GLY A 48 9.76 -5.45 -11.26
N LEU A 49 8.52 -5.01 -11.04
CA LEU A 49 7.35 -5.89 -11.19
C LEU A 49 7.07 -6.14 -12.67
N THR A 50 6.91 -7.42 -13.04
CA THR A 50 6.65 -7.80 -14.43
C THR A 50 5.28 -8.44 -14.64
N PHE A 51 4.64 -8.91 -13.57
CA PHE A 51 3.34 -9.58 -13.68
C PHE A 51 2.60 -9.52 -12.35
N ILE A 52 1.27 -9.39 -12.43
CA ILE A 52 0.40 -9.46 -11.26
C ILE A 52 -0.89 -10.18 -11.66
N ASP A 53 -1.43 -11.00 -10.76
CA ASP A 53 -2.75 -11.60 -10.93
C ASP A 53 -3.69 -11.08 -9.84
N SER A 54 -4.89 -11.65 -9.77
CA SER A 54 -5.88 -11.21 -8.78
C SER A 54 -5.42 -11.45 -7.34
N THR A 55 -4.65 -12.52 -7.11
CA THR A 55 -4.11 -12.78 -5.77
C THR A 55 -3.11 -11.71 -5.39
N GLY A 56 -2.22 -11.34 -6.33
CA GLY A 56 -1.26 -10.26 -6.09
C GLY A 56 -1.95 -8.93 -5.85
N LEU A 57 -2.98 -8.64 -6.64
CA LEU A 57 -3.76 -7.41 -6.45
C LEU A 57 -4.39 -7.39 -5.05
N SER A 58 -4.86 -8.54 -4.56
CA SER A 58 -5.46 -8.61 -3.23
C SER A 58 -4.47 -8.28 -2.12
N VAL A 59 -3.17 -8.48 -2.35
CA VAL A 59 -2.14 -8.09 -1.36
C VAL A 59 -2.10 -6.58 -1.21
N ILE A 60 -2.21 -5.85 -2.32
CA ILE A 60 -2.24 -4.38 -2.29
C ILE A 60 -3.48 -3.91 -1.51
N VAL A 61 -4.64 -4.50 -1.80
CA VAL A 61 -5.89 -4.17 -1.12
C VAL A 61 -5.81 -4.51 0.36
N HIS A 62 -5.21 -5.66 0.68
CA HIS A 62 -4.99 -6.07 2.07
C HIS A 62 -4.13 -5.04 2.80
N ALA A 63 -3.04 -4.60 2.19
CA ALA A 63 -2.16 -3.60 2.79
C ALA A 63 -2.93 -2.30 3.05
N TRP A 64 -3.73 -1.85 2.08
CA TRP A 64 -4.55 -0.66 2.26
C TRP A 64 -5.52 -0.82 3.43
N ARG A 65 -6.26 -1.92 3.44
CA ARG A 65 -7.28 -2.15 4.47
C ARG A 65 -6.67 -2.22 5.87
N GLU A 66 -5.60 -3.01 6.02
CA GLU A 66 -4.95 -3.15 7.32
C GLU A 66 -4.23 -1.86 7.71
N GLY A 67 -3.68 -1.15 6.73
CA GLY A 67 -3.08 0.15 6.98
C GLY A 67 -4.10 1.14 7.55
N GLN A 68 -5.28 1.21 6.96
CA GLN A 68 -6.33 2.09 7.47
C GLN A 68 -6.72 1.74 8.90
N ARG A 69 -6.72 0.45 9.23
CA ARG A 69 -7.07 0.00 10.58
C ARG A 69 -6.05 0.45 11.63
N VAL A 70 -4.79 0.56 11.28
CA VAL A 70 -3.72 0.92 12.22
C VAL A 70 -3.17 2.33 12.02
N GLY A 71 -3.73 3.10 11.08
CA GLY A 71 -3.31 4.47 10.86
C GLY A 71 -2.07 4.62 9.98
N THR A 72 -1.78 3.64 9.14
CA THR A 72 -0.65 3.68 8.21
C THR A 72 -1.16 3.95 6.80
N LEU A 73 -0.55 4.91 6.10
CA LEU A 73 -0.82 5.13 4.69
C LEU A 73 -0.07 4.13 3.84
N VAL A 74 -0.64 3.75 2.71
CA VAL A 74 0.01 2.90 1.72
C VAL A 74 0.23 3.73 0.46
N ARG A 75 1.47 3.74 -0.03
CA ARG A 75 1.85 4.45 -1.25
C ARG A 75 2.46 3.47 -2.23
N LEU A 76 2.23 3.70 -3.51
CA LEU A 76 2.86 2.92 -4.57
C LEU A 76 3.84 3.81 -5.31
N ARG A 77 5.00 3.27 -5.64
CA ARG A 77 6.07 4.00 -6.30
C ARG A 77 6.57 3.20 -7.50
N ALA A 78 6.95 3.92 -8.58
CA ALA A 78 7.48 3.30 -9.79
C ALA A 78 6.53 2.25 -10.37
N VAL A 79 5.26 2.59 -10.45
CA VAL A 79 4.21 1.67 -10.89
C VAL A 79 4.30 1.48 -12.41
N PRO A 80 4.50 0.24 -12.90
CA PRO A 80 4.50 -0.01 -14.35
C PRO A 80 3.15 0.33 -14.95
N ARG A 81 3.17 0.70 -16.25
CA ARG A 81 1.94 1.10 -16.93
C ARG A 81 0.86 0.02 -16.87
N PHE A 82 1.25 -1.25 -17.05
CA PHE A 82 0.25 -2.33 -17.02
C PHE A 82 -0.46 -2.40 -15.68
N LEU A 83 0.26 -2.13 -14.60
CA LEU A 83 -0.34 -2.15 -13.26
C LEU A 83 -1.24 -0.93 -13.05
N THR A 84 -0.83 0.24 -13.51
CA THR A 84 -1.67 1.43 -13.44
C THR A 84 -3.03 1.16 -14.07
N THR A 85 -3.04 0.54 -15.25
CA THR A 85 -4.29 0.19 -15.93
C THR A 85 -5.15 -0.73 -15.07
N ILE A 86 -4.56 -1.77 -14.49
CA ILE A 86 -5.30 -2.72 -13.65
C ILE A 86 -5.87 -2.01 -12.41
N LEU A 87 -5.06 -1.17 -11.76
CA LEU A 87 -5.50 -0.45 -10.56
C LEU A 87 -6.68 0.48 -10.89
N ASP A 88 -6.62 1.15 -12.04
CA ASP A 88 -7.70 2.04 -12.46
C ASP A 88 -8.98 1.25 -12.77
N MET A 89 -8.85 0.16 -13.52
CA MET A 89 -10.01 -0.65 -13.93
C MET A 89 -10.70 -1.34 -12.76
N THR A 90 -9.94 -1.69 -11.72
CA THR A 90 -10.49 -2.39 -10.57
C THR A 90 -10.94 -1.45 -9.46
N GLY A 91 -10.69 -0.15 -9.59
CA GLY A 91 -11.07 0.84 -8.57
C GLY A 91 -10.07 0.95 -7.44
N VAL A 92 -8.96 0.21 -7.46
CA VAL A 92 -7.98 0.26 -6.39
C VAL A 92 -7.30 1.63 -6.33
N THR A 93 -7.10 2.28 -7.47
CA THR A 93 -6.58 3.66 -7.49
C THR A 93 -7.44 4.56 -6.61
N GLY A 94 -8.76 4.44 -6.70
CA GLY A 94 -9.67 5.25 -5.89
C GLY A 94 -9.56 4.94 -4.40
N LEU A 95 -9.37 3.68 -4.02
CA LEU A 95 -9.17 3.31 -2.63
C LEU A 95 -7.92 3.97 -2.08
N LEU A 96 -6.81 3.89 -2.81
CA LEU A 96 -5.54 4.46 -2.37
C LEU A 96 -5.62 5.99 -2.27
N ALA A 97 -6.39 6.62 -3.16
CA ALA A 97 -6.55 8.07 -3.14
C ALA A 97 -7.39 8.56 -1.96
N ARG A 98 -8.21 7.68 -1.39
CA ARG A 98 -9.13 8.07 -0.30
C ARG A 98 -8.60 7.73 1.09
N GLN A 99 -7.34 7.39 1.22
CA GLN A 99 -6.74 7.12 2.52
C GLN A 99 -6.75 8.35 3.40
N VAL A 100 -6.96 8.13 4.69
CA VAL A 100 -6.96 9.20 5.70
C VAL A 100 -5.63 9.17 6.43
N PRO A 101 -4.81 10.24 6.33
CA PRO A 101 -3.54 10.28 7.06
C PRO A 101 -3.79 10.25 8.56
N PRO A 102 -2.93 9.57 9.34
CA PRO A 102 -3.13 9.47 10.79
C PRO A 102 -3.21 10.82 11.48
N GLN A 103 -2.38 11.77 11.08
CA GLN A 103 -2.30 13.06 11.71
C GLN A 103 -3.43 14.00 11.30
N SER A 104 -4.27 13.65 10.35
CA SER A 104 -5.38 14.49 9.96
C SER A 104 -6.70 14.04 10.60
N ALA A 105 -6.68 13.02 11.43
CA ALA A 105 -7.89 12.48 12.02
C ALA A 105 -8.69 13.50 12.86
N PRO A 106 -8.06 14.36 13.65
CA PRO A 106 -8.83 15.28 14.48
C PRO A 106 -9.37 16.50 13.76
N ALA A 107 -8.93 16.82 12.67
CA ALA A 107 -9.26 18.06 12.04
C ALA A 107 -10.78 18.16 11.77
N PRO A 108 -10.60 18.60 11.99
CA PRO A 108 -11.35 18.93 11.48
C PRO A 108 -12.37 19.26 11.24
N GLN A 109 -12.29 19.24 11.45
CA GLN A 109 -12.92 19.25 11.12
C GLN A 109 -13.76 19.72 10.68
N HIS A 110 -13.42 19.66 10.73
CA HIS A 110 -14.01 19.90 10.20
C HIS A 110 -14.80 20.26 9.85
N ARG A 111 -14.70 20.24 10.07
CA ARG A 111 -15.36 20.52 9.64
C ARG A 111 -16.19 20.88 9.49
N ALA A 112 -16.07 20.93 9.81
CA ALA A 112 -16.72 21.19 9.61
C ALA A 112 -17.29 21.71 9.39
N ALA A 113 -17.14 21.66 9.58
CA ALA A 113 -17.59 22.03 9.24
C ALA A 113 -18.25 22.51 8.99
N SER A 114 -18.18 22.49 9.18
CA SER A 114 -18.67 22.82 8.79
C SER A 114 -19.37 23.25 8.62
N ALA A 115 -19.48 23.21 8.86
CA ALA A 115 -20.07 23.38 8.59
C ALA A 115 -20.55 23.53 8.50
#